data_a0301f92c10f1f0c720004e9aa4ab198
#
_entry.id   a0301f92c10f1f0c720004e9aa4ab198
#
_cell.length_a   1.000
_cell.length_b   1.000
_cell.length_c   1.000
_cell.angle_alpha   90.00
_cell.angle_beta   90.00
_cell.angle_gamma   90.00
#
_symmetry.space_group_name_H-M   'P 1'
#
loop_
_entity.id
_entity.type
_entity.pdbx_description
1 polymer ?
#
loop_
_entity_poly.entity_id
_entity_poly.type
_entity_poly.pdbx_seq_one_letter_code
_entity_poly.pdbx_strand_id
1 'polypeptide(L)'
;ANIKSAKKRIRVIDKKTARNRRIKNHLKAVLKNFDAAMAEGNFDVAQEKLRLAEKKLMQAVAKGTISKHAASRKVSRLTKRFNAAKAAK
;
A
#
# COMPACT_ATOMS: atom_id res chain seq x y z
N ALA A 1 -8.61 -37.92 -11.27
CA ALA A 1 -7.51 -37.47 -10.41
C ALA A 1 -7.25 -35.99 -10.62
N ASN A 2 -7.31 -35.55 -11.86
CA ASN A 2 -6.99 -34.18 -12.22
C ASN A 2 -8.03 -33.16 -11.79
N ILE A 3 -9.29 -33.56 -11.66
CA ILE A 3 -10.38 -32.67 -11.24
C ILE A 3 -10.21 -32.20 -9.80
N LYS A 4 -9.84 -33.08 -8.88
CA LYS A 4 -9.61 -32.72 -7.47
C LYS A 4 -8.42 -31.78 -7.33
N SER A 5 -7.33 -32.03 -8.06
CA SER A 5 -6.16 -31.15 -8.07
C SER A 5 -6.48 -29.78 -8.65
N ALA A 6 -7.27 -29.73 -9.74
CA ALA A 6 -7.68 -28.46 -10.35
C ALA A 6 -8.54 -27.63 -9.40
N LYS A 7 -9.50 -28.25 -8.72
CA LYS A 7 -10.34 -27.57 -7.71
C LYS A 7 -9.50 -27.00 -6.58
N LYS A 8 -8.52 -27.76 -6.09
CA LYS A 8 -7.64 -27.29 -5.02
C LYS A 8 -6.80 -26.09 -5.46
N ARG A 9 -6.28 -26.11 -6.69
CA ARG A 9 -5.53 -24.98 -7.25
C ARG A 9 -6.39 -23.73 -7.37
N ILE A 10 -7.63 -23.86 -7.83
CA ILE A 10 -8.58 -22.75 -7.98
C ILE A 10 -8.84 -22.11 -6.61
N ARG A 11 -9.07 -22.91 -5.56
CA ARG A 11 -9.29 -22.40 -4.20
C ARG A 11 -8.08 -21.63 -3.68
N VAL A 12 -6.85 -22.13 -3.91
CA VAL A 12 -5.62 -21.46 -3.47
C VAL A 12 -5.45 -20.14 -4.19
N ILE A 13 -5.70 -20.09 -5.50
CA ILE A 13 -5.62 -18.87 -6.30
C ILE A 13 -6.66 -17.86 -5.80
N ASP A 14 -7.89 -18.28 -5.54
CA ASP A 14 -8.95 -17.41 -5.05
C ASP A 14 -8.60 -16.80 -3.69
N LYS A 15 -8.02 -17.58 -2.79
CA LYS A 15 -7.58 -17.09 -1.48
C LYS A 15 -6.48 -16.04 -1.61
N LYS A 16 -5.48 -16.28 -2.48
CA LYS A 16 -4.40 -15.33 -2.75
C LYS A 16 -4.93 -14.04 -3.37
N THR A 17 -5.83 -14.16 -4.33
CA THR A 17 -6.46 -13.01 -4.99
C THR A 17 -7.25 -12.17 -3.98
N ALA A 18 -8.05 -12.79 -3.13
CA ALA A 18 -8.83 -12.11 -2.10
C ALA A 18 -7.92 -11.39 -1.09
N ARG A 19 -6.83 -12.04 -0.66
CA ARG A 19 -5.84 -11.46 0.24
C ARG A 19 -5.15 -10.25 -0.41
N ASN A 20 -4.73 -10.38 -1.65
CA ASN A 20 -4.07 -9.31 -2.38
C ASN A 20 -5.01 -8.11 -2.58
N ARG A 21 -6.27 -8.36 -2.88
CA ARG A 21 -7.29 -7.32 -3.00
C ARG A 21 -7.47 -6.56 -1.70
N ARG A 22 -7.54 -7.26 -0.57
CA ARG A 22 -7.66 -6.63 0.76
C ARG A 22 -6.44 -5.77 1.07
N ILE A 23 -5.24 -6.26 0.78
CA ILE A 23 -4.01 -5.52 1.00
C ILE A 23 -3.98 -4.25 0.14
N LYS A 24 -4.33 -4.37 -1.14
CA LYS A 24 -4.38 -3.21 -2.06
C LYS A 24 -5.42 -2.18 -1.62
N ASN A 25 -6.58 -2.62 -1.19
CA ASN A 25 -7.63 -1.73 -0.70
C ASN A 25 -7.19 -1.01 0.58
N HIS A 26 -6.52 -1.72 1.48
CA HIS A 26 -5.98 -1.13 2.69
C HIS A 26 -4.91 -0.07 2.38
N LEU A 27 -4.03 -0.36 1.41
CA LEU A 27 -3.03 0.60 0.95
C LEU A 27 -3.67 1.85 0.37
N LYS A 28 -4.72 1.69 -0.45
CA LYS A 28 -5.47 2.83 -0.99
C LYS A 28 -6.06 3.69 0.12
N ALA A 29 -6.63 3.07 1.15
CA ALA A 29 -7.19 3.78 2.29
C ALA A 29 -6.12 4.57 3.05
N VAL A 30 -4.96 3.96 3.29
CA VAL A 30 -3.84 4.60 3.97
C VAL A 30 -3.33 5.80 3.17
N LEU A 31 -3.17 5.64 1.85
CA LEU A 31 -2.72 6.72 0.96
C LEU A 31 -3.75 7.85 0.89
N LYS A 32 -5.03 7.53 0.86
CA LYS A 32 -6.11 8.52 0.88
C LYS A 32 -6.10 9.33 2.17
N ASN A 33 -5.86 8.68 3.31
CA ASN A 33 -5.75 9.36 4.59
C ASN A 33 -4.55 10.30 4.63
N PHE A 34 -3.43 9.89 4.03
CA PHE A 34 -2.26 10.76 3.87
C PHE A 34 -2.60 12.00 3.03
N ASP A 35 -3.25 11.80 1.88
CA ASP A 35 -3.64 12.89 1.00
C ASP A 35 -4.59 13.87 1.72
N ALA A 36 -5.55 13.36 2.49
CA ALA A 36 -6.48 14.18 3.26
C ALA A 36 -5.72 15.02 4.30
N ALA A 37 -4.78 14.45 5.02
CA ALA A 37 -3.96 15.17 6.00
C ALA A 37 -3.12 16.26 5.32
N MET A 38 -2.59 15.98 4.13
CA MET A 38 -1.83 16.95 3.33
C MET A 38 -2.72 18.10 2.89
N ALA A 39 -3.95 17.82 2.46
CA ALA A 39 -4.91 18.84 2.04
C ALA A 39 -5.32 19.75 3.18
N GLU A 40 -5.42 19.20 4.40
CA GLU A 40 -5.72 19.97 5.60
C GLU A 40 -4.53 20.82 6.10
N GLY A 41 -3.34 20.56 5.58
CA GLY A 41 -2.12 21.21 6.02
C GLY A 41 -1.61 20.74 7.38
N ASN A 42 -2.11 19.61 7.87
CA ASN A 42 -1.69 19.03 9.14
C ASN A 42 -0.49 18.12 8.93
N PHE A 43 0.71 18.70 8.94
CA PHE A 43 1.94 17.98 8.61
C PHE A 43 2.34 16.94 9.65
N ASP A 44 1.98 17.13 10.92
CA ASP A 44 2.26 16.11 11.94
C ASP A 44 1.49 14.83 11.67
N VAL A 45 0.20 14.95 11.39
CA VAL A 45 -0.65 13.80 11.04
C VAL A 45 -0.19 13.20 9.69
N ALA A 46 0.13 14.07 8.71
CA ALA A 46 0.63 13.61 7.41
C ALA A 46 1.92 12.81 7.57
N GLN A 47 2.82 13.21 8.45
CA GLN A 47 4.05 12.46 8.70
C GLN A 47 3.77 11.09 9.30
N GLU A 48 2.84 11.00 10.24
CA GLU A 48 2.42 9.71 10.80
C GLU A 48 1.81 8.80 9.73
N LYS A 49 0.96 9.38 8.87
CA LYS A 49 0.34 8.63 7.78
C LYS A 49 1.38 8.20 6.74
N LEU A 50 2.38 9.02 6.48
CA LEU A 50 3.49 8.68 5.58
C LEU A 50 4.27 7.48 6.10
N ARG A 51 4.61 7.47 7.39
CA ARG A 51 5.30 6.35 8.04
C ARG A 51 4.45 5.07 7.98
N LEU A 52 3.15 5.21 8.24
CA LEU A 52 2.23 4.08 8.16
C LEU A 52 2.14 3.54 6.74
N ALA A 53 2.04 4.42 5.74
CA ALA A 53 2.01 4.02 4.33
C ALA A 53 3.29 3.27 3.95
N GLU A 54 4.46 3.77 4.34
CA GLU A 54 5.73 3.12 4.10
C GLU A 54 5.76 1.71 4.72
N LYS A 55 5.36 1.59 5.98
CA LYS A 55 5.30 0.31 6.68
C LYS A 55 4.39 -0.67 5.96
N LYS A 56 3.19 -0.23 5.55
CA LYS A 56 2.22 -1.09 4.86
C LYS A 56 2.70 -1.50 3.48
N LEU A 57 3.37 -0.60 2.76
CA LEU A 57 3.96 -0.91 1.46
C LEU A 57 5.07 -1.97 1.61
N MET A 58 5.92 -1.85 2.61
CA MET A 58 6.95 -2.85 2.87
C MET A 58 6.38 -4.20 3.27
N GLN A 59 5.29 -4.22 4.04
CA GLN A 59 4.58 -5.44 4.39
C GLN A 59 3.98 -6.10 3.14
N ALA A 60 3.43 -5.31 2.23
CA ALA A 60 2.88 -5.82 0.97
C ALA A 60 3.97 -6.44 0.08
N VAL A 61 5.17 -5.87 0.08
CA VAL A 61 6.33 -6.44 -0.62
C VAL A 61 6.68 -7.80 0.00
N ALA A 62 6.74 -7.88 1.32
CA ALA A 62 7.06 -9.12 2.03
C ALA A 62 6.05 -10.23 1.73
N LYS A 63 4.77 -9.87 1.54
CA LYS A 63 3.71 -10.81 1.19
C LYS A 63 3.64 -11.12 -0.30
N GLY A 64 4.44 -10.45 -1.12
CA GLY A 64 4.46 -10.66 -2.57
C GLY A 64 3.31 -10.01 -3.31
N THR A 65 2.55 -9.12 -2.68
CA THR A 65 1.42 -8.43 -3.30
C THR A 65 1.87 -7.38 -4.31
N ILE A 66 2.95 -6.66 -3.99
CA ILE A 66 3.55 -5.67 -4.89
C ILE A 66 5.06 -5.92 -4.96
N SER A 67 5.68 -5.44 -6.04
CA SER A 67 7.13 -5.56 -6.21
C SER A 67 7.86 -4.52 -5.36
N LYS A 68 9.11 -4.83 -5.01
CA LYS A 68 9.98 -3.92 -4.27
C LYS A 68 10.17 -2.60 -5.02
N HIS A 69 10.32 -2.66 -6.34
CA HIS A 69 10.46 -1.47 -7.17
C HIS A 69 9.24 -0.57 -7.13
N ALA A 70 8.03 -1.16 -7.23
CA ALA A 70 6.78 -0.42 -7.15
C ALA A 70 6.62 0.26 -5.79
N ALA A 71 6.91 -0.47 -4.71
CA ALA A 71 6.86 0.06 -3.35
C ALA A 71 7.83 1.23 -3.17
N SER A 72 9.07 1.07 -3.61
CA SER A 72 10.10 2.11 -3.52
C SER A 72 9.70 3.37 -4.27
N ARG A 73 9.12 3.24 -5.47
CA ARG A 73 8.62 4.38 -6.24
C ARG A 73 7.51 5.11 -5.51
N LYS A 74 6.56 4.38 -4.94
CA LYS A 74 5.44 4.99 -4.19
C LYS A 74 5.93 5.73 -2.96
N VAL A 75 6.83 5.13 -2.18
CA VAL A 75 7.42 5.77 -1.00
C VAL A 75 8.16 7.05 -1.41
N SER A 76 8.98 6.98 -2.45
CA SER A 76 9.72 8.13 -2.95
C SER A 76 8.81 9.28 -3.36
N ARG A 77 7.73 8.99 -4.10
CA ARG A 77 6.74 10.00 -4.52
C ARG A 77 6.04 10.63 -3.33
N LEU A 78 5.62 9.82 -2.36
CA LEU A 78 4.95 10.32 -1.15
C LEU A 78 5.88 11.20 -0.33
N THR A 79 7.13 10.79 -0.16
CA THR A 79 8.14 11.56 0.57
C THR A 79 8.41 12.90 -0.12
N LYS A 80 8.54 12.90 -1.44
CA LYS A 80 8.73 14.15 -2.20
C LYS A 80 7.55 15.10 -2.05
N ARG A 81 6.32 14.58 -2.15
CA ARG A 81 5.12 15.41 -1.95
C ARG A 81 5.08 16.02 -0.56
N PHE A 82 5.37 15.22 0.44
CA PHE A 82 5.38 15.68 1.83
C PHE A 82 6.43 16.78 2.03
N ASN A 83 7.66 16.56 1.58
CA ASN A 83 8.74 17.52 1.71
C ASN A 83 8.47 18.81 0.94
N ALA A 84 7.93 18.71 -0.26
CA ALA A 84 7.59 19.87 -1.08
C ALA A 84 6.49 20.71 -0.42
N ALA A 85 5.46 20.09 0.10
CA ALA A 85 4.38 20.79 0.79
C ALA A 85 4.85 21.44 2.09
N LYS A 86 5.70 20.76 2.84
CA LYS A 86 6.29 21.28 4.07
C LYS A 86 7.20 22.45 3.79
N ALA A 87 8.00 22.40 2.73
CA ALA A 87 8.91 23.47 2.34
C ALA A 87 8.16 24.70 1.79
N ALA A 88 7.01 24.48 1.14
CA ALA A 88 6.19 25.57 0.61
C ALA A 88 5.49 26.40 1.69
N LYS A 89 5.46 25.91 2.91
CA LYS A 89 4.89 26.58 4.04
C LYS A 89 5.93 27.43 4.77
#